data_47dcf505742da568a6953e485857d13a
#
_entry.id   47dcf505742da568a6953e485857d13a
#
_cell.length_a   1.000
_cell.length_b   1.000
_cell.length_c   1.000
_cell.angle_alpha   90.00
_cell.angle_beta   90.00
_cell.angle_gamma   90.00
#
_symmetry.space_group_name_H-M   'P 1'
#
loop_
_entity.id
_entity.type
_entity.pdbx_description
1 polymer ?
#
loop_
_entity_poly.entity_id
_entity_poly.type
_entity_poly.pdbx_seq_one_letter_code
_entity_poly.pdbx_strand_id
1 'polypeptide(L)'
;MKRIIFGTLVIALLSACSKDNTHQALGTLERDRVTFTATSNEIIRALPVKEGSLVSEGEVLVQLDTKNQQAVLAHAVAEQAKAGAYLLKLTNGERPEDIAAASARVARAEAQLTEAQKNYQRKAELVRKKLISQSEKDSALAARDSARAELDSAKEEFSKLTAGSRLEDIEQAKAALMAAKAEVALQEQKLAELTITATRDGTLDNLPYNLGERVPVNGVV
;
A
#
# COMPACT_ATOMS: atom_id res chain seq x y z
N MET A 1 -23.85 102.11 -19.73
CA MET A 1 -22.63 101.51 -19.20
C MET A 1 -22.90 100.47 -18.12
N LYS A 2 -23.81 100.61 -17.14
CA LYS A 2 -24.09 99.61 -16.10
C LYS A 2 -24.60 98.23 -16.59
N ARG A 3 -25.30 98.15 -17.72
CA ARG A 3 -25.89 96.93 -18.27
C ARG A 3 -24.85 96.04 -18.98
N ILE A 4 -23.79 96.60 -19.51
CA ILE A 4 -22.72 95.92 -20.22
C ILE A 4 -21.77 95.27 -19.22
N ILE A 5 -21.50 95.89 -18.06
CA ILE A 5 -20.65 95.39 -16.99
C ILE A 5 -21.28 94.14 -16.31
N PHE A 6 -22.63 94.13 -16.21
CA PHE A 6 -23.32 92.99 -15.62
C PHE A 6 -23.32 91.71 -16.52
N GLY A 7 -23.37 92.01 -17.85
CA GLY A 7 -23.29 90.92 -18.86
C GLY A 7 -21.90 90.23 -18.89
N THR A 8 -20.83 91.00 -18.79
CA THR A 8 -19.45 90.47 -18.75
C THR A 8 -19.13 89.74 -17.45
N LEU A 9 -19.71 90.18 -16.33
CA LEU A 9 -19.53 89.49 -15.04
C LEU A 9 -20.22 88.11 -15.00
N VAL A 10 -21.39 87.95 -15.64
CA VAL A 10 -22.12 86.66 -15.71
C VAL A 10 -21.41 85.64 -16.63
N ILE A 11 -20.79 86.15 -17.74
CA ILE A 11 -20.02 85.27 -18.65
C ILE A 11 -18.72 84.79 -18.00
N ALA A 12 -18.06 85.58 -17.15
CA ALA A 12 -16.85 85.18 -16.40
C ALA A 12 -17.11 84.13 -15.32
N LEU A 13 -18.33 84.09 -14.73
CA LEU A 13 -18.72 83.07 -13.72
C LEU A 13 -19.08 81.74 -14.35
N LEU A 14 -19.38 81.62 -15.62
CA LEU A 14 -19.68 80.41 -16.34
C LEU A 14 -18.42 79.63 -16.79
N SER A 15 -17.26 80.30 -16.82
CA SER A 15 -15.99 79.69 -17.23
C SER A 15 -15.24 78.98 -16.10
N ALA A 16 -15.72 79.02 -14.83
CA ALA A 16 -15.03 78.52 -13.67
C ALA A 16 -15.30 76.97 -13.35
N CYS A 17 -16.10 76.29 -14.18
CA CYS A 17 -16.35 74.89 -14.07
C CYS A 17 -15.63 74.08 -15.17
N SER A 18 -14.33 74.27 -15.35
CA SER A 18 -13.52 73.22 -16.00
C SER A 18 -13.29 72.11 -14.98
N LYS A 19 -14.10 71.07 -15.04
CA LYS A 19 -13.80 69.82 -14.38
C LYS A 19 -12.53 69.32 -15.03
N ASP A 20 -11.42 69.41 -14.31
CA ASP A 20 -10.23 68.60 -14.65
C ASP A 20 -10.66 67.12 -14.66
N ASN A 21 -10.90 66.63 -15.84
CA ASN A 21 -11.01 65.21 -16.07
C ASN A 21 -9.60 64.60 -15.92
N THR A 22 -9.10 64.54 -14.70
CA THR A 22 -8.01 63.65 -14.36
C THR A 22 -8.57 62.24 -14.59
N HIS A 23 -8.13 61.59 -15.65
CA HIS A 23 -8.41 60.16 -15.90
C HIS A 23 -7.80 59.37 -14.75
N GLN A 24 -8.54 59.25 -13.64
CA GLN A 24 -8.20 58.31 -12.58
C GLN A 24 -8.61 56.93 -13.06
N ALA A 25 -7.64 56.07 -13.38
CA ALA A 25 -7.85 54.66 -13.52
C ALA A 25 -8.14 54.09 -12.12
N LEU A 26 -9.40 53.84 -11.82
CA LEU A 26 -9.81 53.10 -10.65
C LEU A 26 -9.57 51.61 -10.97
N GLY A 27 -8.55 51.02 -10.38
CA GLY A 27 -8.24 49.60 -10.42
C GLY A 27 -7.97 49.09 -9.02
N THR A 28 -8.45 47.91 -8.72
CA THR A 28 -8.07 47.18 -7.51
C THR A 28 -6.81 46.40 -7.82
N LEU A 29 -5.73 46.66 -7.10
CA LEU A 29 -4.55 45.80 -7.13
C LEU A 29 -4.85 44.59 -6.28
N GLU A 30 -5.20 43.46 -6.90
CA GLU A 30 -5.27 42.16 -6.24
C GLU A 30 -3.92 41.49 -6.32
N ARG A 31 -3.45 41.00 -5.17
CA ARG A 31 -2.34 40.07 -5.12
C ARG A 31 -2.87 38.64 -5.31
N ASP A 32 -2.16 37.90 -6.10
CA ASP A 32 -2.44 36.46 -6.28
C ASP A 32 -2.17 35.72 -4.95
N ARG A 33 -3.22 35.15 -4.35
CA ARG A 33 -3.16 34.47 -3.06
C ARG A 33 -3.22 32.96 -3.25
N VAL A 34 -2.38 32.24 -2.50
CA VAL A 34 -2.48 30.81 -2.30
C VAL A 34 -2.93 30.56 -0.87
N THR A 35 -4.00 29.80 -0.72
CA THR A 35 -4.54 29.43 0.59
C THR A 35 -4.20 27.98 0.86
N PHE A 36 -3.57 27.72 1.98
CA PHE A 36 -3.27 26.38 2.45
C PHE A 36 -4.37 25.90 3.41
N THR A 37 -4.81 24.66 3.26
CA THR A 37 -5.81 24.04 4.13
C THR A 37 -5.27 22.78 4.76
N ALA A 38 -5.60 22.57 6.03
CA ALA A 38 -5.23 21.33 6.72
C ALA A 38 -6.04 20.15 6.20
N THR A 39 -5.38 19.04 5.92
CA THR A 39 -6.00 17.77 5.49
C THR A 39 -6.46 16.92 6.69
N SER A 40 -5.95 17.21 7.88
CA SER A 40 -6.21 16.43 9.10
C SER A 40 -6.51 17.34 10.29
N ASN A 41 -7.29 16.81 11.26
CA ASN A 41 -7.61 17.49 12.50
C ASN A 41 -6.52 17.23 13.55
N GLU A 42 -5.42 18.01 13.47
CA GLU A 42 -4.24 17.83 14.33
C GLU A 42 -3.80 19.14 15.00
N ILE A 43 -2.92 19.03 15.99
CA ILE A 43 -2.40 20.17 16.75
C ILE A 43 -1.16 20.74 16.06
N ILE A 44 -1.05 22.05 15.98
CA ILE A 44 0.14 22.74 15.48
C ILE A 44 1.30 22.53 16.48
N ARG A 45 2.39 21.93 15.99
CA ARG A 45 3.62 21.68 16.77
C ARG A 45 4.72 22.69 16.51
N ALA A 46 4.77 23.27 15.31
CA ALA A 46 5.73 24.33 14.99
C ALA A 46 5.16 25.31 13.95
N LEU A 47 5.53 26.56 14.11
CA LEU A 47 5.33 27.66 13.17
C LEU A 47 6.69 28.31 12.94
N PRO A 48 7.53 27.77 12.05
CA PRO A 48 8.91 28.25 11.88
C PRO A 48 8.99 29.64 11.24
N VAL A 49 7.96 30.04 10.48
CA VAL A 49 7.90 31.33 9.78
C VAL A 49 6.89 32.24 10.46
N LYS A 50 7.18 33.54 10.50
CA LYS A 50 6.27 34.56 11.06
C LYS A 50 5.46 35.22 9.96
N GLU A 51 4.28 35.75 10.31
CA GLU A 51 3.48 36.58 9.43
C GLU A 51 4.30 37.77 8.87
N GLY A 52 4.09 38.11 7.63
CA GLY A 52 4.79 39.17 6.93
C GLY A 52 6.20 38.82 6.44
N SER A 53 6.71 37.60 6.74
CA SER A 53 8.02 37.15 6.28
C SER A 53 8.00 36.73 4.79
N LEU A 54 9.13 36.90 4.12
CA LEU A 54 9.39 36.29 2.82
C LEU A 54 9.63 34.80 3.01
N VAL A 55 9.05 33.98 2.14
CA VAL A 55 9.19 32.54 2.12
C VAL A 55 9.60 32.05 0.75
N SER A 56 10.41 31.01 0.71
CA SER A 56 10.83 30.36 -0.53
C SER A 56 10.02 29.10 -0.78
N GLU A 57 9.94 28.70 -2.06
CA GLU A 57 9.30 27.43 -2.43
C GLU A 57 9.91 26.24 -1.66
N GLY A 58 9.07 25.38 -1.08
CA GLY A 58 9.48 24.23 -0.26
C GLY A 58 9.76 24.57 1.21
N GLU A 59 9.75 25.84 1.61
CA GLU A 59 9.96 26.21 3.02
C GLU A 59 8.77 25.80 3.88
N VAL A 60 9.05 25.22 5.07
CA VAL A 60 8.02 24.74 6.00
C VAL A 60 7.34 25.93 6.66
N LEU A 61 6.02 26.04 6.47
CA LEU A 61 5.18 27.08 7.05
C LEU A 61 4.55 26.64 8.35
N VAL A 62 3.98 25.42 8.37
CA VAL A 62 3.28 24.86 9.52
C VAL A 62 3.63 23.37 9.64
N GLN A 63 3.89 22.93 10.88
CA GLN A 63 4.07 21.52 11.19
C GLN A 63 2.99 21.07 12.18
N LEU A 64 2.17 20.13 11.76
CA LEU A 64 1.14 19.49 12.56
C LEU A 64 1.73 18.30 13.36
N ASP A 65 0.97 17.79 14.36
CA ASP A 65 1.38 16.61 15.12
C ASP A 65 1.37 15.35 14.26
N THR A 66 2.51 14.70 14.14
CA THR A 66 2.72 13.53 13.31
C THR A 66 2.61 12.20 14.06
N LYS A 67 2.50 12.21 15.39
CA LYS A 67 2.62 10.99 16.23
C LYS A 67 1.59 9.93 15.87
N ASN A 68 0.33 10.33 15.74
CA ASN A 68 -0.75 9.42 15.39
C ASN A 68 -0.54 8.82 14.00
N GLN A 69 -0.24 9.68 13.02
CA GLN A 69 -0.03 9.24 11.63
C GLN A 69 1.22 8.35 11.49
N GLN A 70 2.29 8.62 12.24
CA GLN A 70 3.47 7.74 12.31
C GLN A 70 3.12 6.36 12.85
N ALA A 71 2.25 6.25 13.86
CA ALA A 71 1.80 4.96 14.38
C ALA A 71 0.96 4.20 13.33
N VAL A 72 0.08 4.89 12.60
CA VAL A 72 -0.69 4.31 11.50
C VAL A 72 0.22 3.82 10.37
N LEU A 73 1.22 4.62 9.99
CA LEU A 73 2.22 4.22 9.00
C LEU A 73 3.02 2.99 9.46
N ALA A 74 3.46 2.96 10.71
CA ALA A 74 4.18 1.81 11.26
C ALA A 74 3.33 0.52 11.22
N HIS A 75 2.02 0.62 11.49
CA HIS A 75 1.10 -0.50 11.33
C HIS A 75 1.00 -0.96 9.86
N ALA A 76 0.85 -0.04 8.91
CA ALA A 76 0.80 -0.36 7.49
C ALA A 76 2.08 -1.05 7.00
N VAL A 77 3.25 -0.59 7.45
CA VAL A 77 4.56 -1.22 7.16
C VAL A 77 4.63 -2.64 7.72
N ALA A 78 4.11 -2.87 8.92
CA ALA A 78 4.06 -4.22 9.51
C ALA A 78 3.15 -5.17 8.73
N GLU A 79 1.99 -4.71 8.26
CA GLU A 79 1.09 -5.51 7.40
C GLU A 79 1.72 -5.80 6.03
N GLN A 80 2.45 -4.83 5.44
CA GLN A 80 3.24 -5.08 4.23
C GLN A 80 4.31 -6.15 4.44
N ALA A 81 5.04 -6.08 5.55
CA ALA A 81 6.06 -7.08 5.88
C ALA A 81 5.45 -8.49 6.06
N LYS A 82 4.30 -8.59 6.70
CA LYS A 82 3.52 -9.82 6.87
C LYS A 82 3.09 -10.41 5.52
N ALA A 83 2.54 -9.58 4.62
CA ALA A 83 2.17 -10.02 3.27
C ALA A 83 3.39 -10.49 2.47
N GLY A 84 4.51 -9.79 2.59
CA GLY A 84 5.78 -10.20 1.97
C GLY A 84 6.30 -11.54 2.49
N ALA A 85 6.27 -11.74 3.80
CA ALA A 85 6.67 -13.01 4.42
C ALA A 85 5.76 -14.18 4.00
N TYR A 86 4.46 -13.92 3.84
CA TYR A 86 3.51 -14.91 3.35
C TYR A 86 3.79 -15.31 1.89
N LEU A 87 4.02 -14.33 1.02
CA LEU A 87 4.43 -14.59 -0.37
C LEU A 87 5.74 -15.40 -0.42
N LEU A 88 6.72 -15.01 0.39
CA LEU A 88 8.00 -15.73 0.47
C LEU A 88 7.81 -17.19 0.91
N LYS A 89 6.93 -17.44 1.88
CA LYS A 89 6.58 -18.81 2.31
C LYS A 89 6.03 -19.62 1.14
N LEU A 90 5.11 -19.08 0.36
CA LEU A 90 4.51 -19.79 -0.79
C LEU A 90 5.52 -20.02 -1.91
N THR A 91 6.40 -19.07 -2.17
CA THR A 91 7.42 -19.17 -3.26
C THR A 91 8.57 -20.11 -2.89
N ASN A 92 8.95 -20.17 -1.61
CA ASN A 92 10.00 -21.10 -1.15
C ASN A 92 9.51 -22.55 -1.13
N GLY A 93 8.18 -22.78 -1.08
CA GLY A 93 7.61 -24.11 -1.01
C GLY A 93 7.79 -24.78 0.34
N GLU A 94 7.68 -26.11 0.31
CA GLU A 94 7.83 -26.96 1.52
C GLU A 94 9.29 -27.04 1.95
N ARG A 95 9.50 -27.36 3.22
CA ARG A 95 10.85 -27.47 3.78
C ARG A 95 11.60 -28.66 3.18
N PRO A 96 12.91 -28.53 2.92
CA PRO A 96 13.72 -29.64 2.39
C PRO A 96 13.64 -30.93 3.24
N GLU A 97 13.48 -30.78 4.58
CA GLU A 97 13.36 -31.90 5.50
C GLU A 97 12.04 -32.66 5.29
N ASP A 98 10.93 -31.95 5.00
CA ASP A 98 9.64 -32.60 4.77
C ASP A 98 9.64 -33.33 3.42
N ILE A 99 10.26 -32.76 2.40
CA ILE A 99 10.48 -33.40 1.09
C ILE A 99 11.36 -34.64 1.25
N ALA A 100 12.45 -34.56 2.02
CA ALA A 100 13.33 -35.69 2.27
C ALA A 100 12.60 -36.84 3.05
N ALA A 101 11.76 -36.47 4.03
CA ALA A 101 10.96 -37.45 4.77
C ALA A 101 9.94 -38.15 3.86
N ALA A 102 9.27 -37.42 2.98
CA ALA A 102 8.35 -38.03 2.01
C ALA A 102 9.06 -38.91 0.99
N SER A 103 10.23 -38.51 0.51
CA SER A 103 11.09 -39.33 -0.36
C SER A 103 11.49 -40.67 0.32
N ALA A 104 11.83 -40.59 1.61
CA ALA A 104 12.15 -41.82 2.40
C ALA A 104 10.92 -42.73 2.56
N ARG A 105 9.68 -42.16 2.67
CA ARG A 105 8.45 -42.99 2.69
C ARG A 105 8.23 -43.71 1.36
N VAL A 106 8.46 -43.02 0.23
CA VAL A 106 8.39 -43.62 -1.11
C VAL A 106 9.38 -44.79 -1.20
N ALA A 107 10.64 -44.58 -0.82
CA ALA A 107 11.66 -45.65 -0.86
C ALA A 107 11.29 -46.86 0.00
N ARG A 108 10.70 -46.63 1.18
CA ARG A 108 10.19 -47.71 2.05
C ARG A 108 9.06 -48.50 1.39
N ALA A 109 8.07 -47.80 0.82
CA ALA A 109 6.93 -48.42 0.15
C ALA A 109 7.37 -49.19 -1.10
N GLU A 110 8.37 -48.72 -1.87
CA GLU A 110 8.99 -49.45 -2.98
C GLU A 110 9.65 -50.75 -2.54
N ALA A 111 10.37 -50.74 -1.44
CA ALA A 111 10.98 -51.94 -0.87
C ALA A 111 9.90 -52.94 -0.44
N GLN A 112 8.83 -52.50 0.22
CA GLN A 112 7.69 -53.32 0.63
C GLN A 112 6.97 -53.95 -0.56
N LEU A 113 6.70 -53.18 -1.62
CA LEU A 113 6.10 -53.70 -2.85
C LEU A 113 7.00 -54.74 -3.50
N THR A 114 8.32 -54.51 -3.54
CA THR A 114 9.30 -55.43 -4.10
C THR A 114 9.30 -56.75 -3.35
N GLU A 115 9.23 -56.73 -2.03
CA GLU A 115 9.12 -57.94 -1.18
C GLU A 115 7.81 -58.67 -1.44
N ALA A 116 6.67 -57.96 -1.39
CA ALA A 116 5.35 -58.52 -1.63
C ALA A 116 5.24 -59.15 -3.03
N GLN A 117 5.81 -58.50 -4.05
CA GLN A 117 5.85 -58.96 -5.44
C GLN A 117 6.65 -60.27 -5.56
N LYS A 118 7.83 -60.36 -4.95
CA LYS A 118 8.66 -61.58 -4.91
C LYS A 118 7.94 -62.73 -4.19
N ASN A 119 7.26 -62.42 -3.08
CA ASN A 119 6.48 -63.39 -2.32
C ASN A 119 5.30 -63.93 -3.15
N TYR A 120 4.55 -63.04 -3.80
CA TYR A 120 3.47 -63.46 -4.71
C TYR A 120 3.98 -64.35 -5.84
N GLN A 121 5.06 -63.97 -6.52
CA GLN A 121 5.66 -64.76 -7.60
C GLN A 121 6.05 -66.16 -7.12
N ARG A 122 6.71 -66.24 -5.98
CA ARG A 122 7.10 -67.54 -5.36
C ARG A 122 5.88 -68.41 -5.04
N LYS A 123 4.83 -67.84 -4.42
CA LYS A 123 3.59 -68.54 -4.11
C LYS A 123 2.84 -69.00 -5.37
N ALA A 124 2.81 -68.15 -6.42
CA ALA A 124 2.23 -68.53 -7.69
C ALA A 124 2.91 -69.73 -8.35
N GLU A 125 4.24 -69.84 -8.24
CA GLU A 125 4.98 -70.99 -8.70
C GLU A 125 4.70 -72.25 -7.90
N LEU A 126 4.59 -72.12 -6.57
CA LEU A 126 4.27 -73.29 -5.68
C LEU A 126 2.86 -73.84 -5.93
N VAL A 127 1.87 -72.97 -6.17
CA VAL A 127 0.51 -73.35 -6.58
C VAL A 127 0.55 -74.08 -7.89
N ARG A 128 1.29 -73.60 -8.93
CA ARG A 128 1.45 -74.31 -10.19
C ARG A 128 2.04 -75.74 -10.04
N LYS A 129 2.93 -75.86 -9.04
CA LYS A 129 3.51 -77.17 -8.68
C LYS A 129 2.60 -77.98 -7.75
N LYS A 130 1.40 -77.50 -7.40
CA LYS A 130 0.44 -78.11 -6.45
C LYS A 130 0.99 -78.30 -5.05
N LEU A 131 1.93 -77.52 -4.61
CA LEU A 131 2.59 -77.58 -3.28
C LEU A 131 1.89 -76.77 -2.19
N ILE A 132 1.07 -75.78 -2.57
CA ILE A 132 0.29 -74.91 -1.66
C ILE A 132 -1.11 -74.69 -2.22
N SER A 133 -2.02 -74.12 -1.37
CA SER A 133 -3.41 -73.83 -1.74
C SER A 133 -3.53 -72.59 -2.58
N GLN A 134 -4.62 -72.51 -3.36
CA GLN A 134 -4.96 -71.27 -4.10
C GLN A 134 -5.17 -70.08 -3.14
N SER A 135 -5.78 -70.30 -2.00
CA SER A 135 -6.02 -69.28 -0.96
C SER A 135 -4.74 -68.57 -0.51
N GLU A 136 -3.61 -69.33 -0.39
CA GLU A 136 -2.33 -68.71 -0.03
C GLU A 136 -1.76 -67.81 -1.11
N LYS A 137 -1.96 -68.14 -2.38
CA LYS A 137 -1.59 -67.26 -3.51
C LYS A 137 -2.46 -66.03 -3.53
N ASP A 138 -3.79 -66.18 -3.31
CA ASP A 138 -4.73 -65.06 -3.31
C ASP A 138 -4.45 -64.08 -2.16
N SER A 139 -4.06 -64.61 -0.99
CA SER A 139 -3.59 -63.81 0.13
C SER A 139 -2.32 -63.03 -0.20
N ALA A 140 -1.35 -63.64 -0.90
CA ALA A 140 -0.13 -62.97 -1.33
C ALA A 140 -0.40 -61.94 -2.44
N LEU A 141 -1.40 -62.16 -3.29
CA LEU A 141 -1.87 -61.20 -4.29
C LEU A 141 -2.45 -60.00 -3.59
N ALA A 142 -3.35 -60.16 -2.62
CA ALA A 142 -3.92 -59.06 -1.86
C ALA A 142 -2.85 -58.24 -1.12
N ALA A 143 -1.85 -58.89 -0.53
CA ALA A 143 -0.73 -58.22 0.12
C ALA A 143 0.11 -57.37 -0.87
N ARG A 144 0.37 -57.90 -2.08
CA ARG A 144 1.06 -57.16 -3.13
C ARG A 144 0.24 -55.94 -3.59
N ASP A 145 -1.06 -56.10 -3.78
CA ASP A 145 -1.94 -55.02 -4.24
C ASP A 145 -2.08 -53.94 -3.16
N SER A 146 -2.12 -54.32 -1.89
CA SER A 146 -2.07 -53.37 -0.79
C SER A 146 -0.75 -52.60 -0.73
N ALA A 147 0.40 -53.27 -0.92
CA ALA A 147 1.70 -52.60 -0.94
C ALA A 147 1.85 -51.66 -2.16
N ARG A 148 1.21 -52.00 -3.29
CA ARG A 148 1.16 -51.14 -4.45
C ARG A 148 0.36 -49.85 -4.19
N ALA A 149 -0.82 -50.01 -3.57
CA ALA A 149 -1.65 -48.86 -3.22
C ALA A 149 -0.95 -47.91 -2.23
N GLU A 150 -0.19 -48.47 -1.29
CA GLU A 150 0.62 -47.70 -0.33
C GLU A 150 1.74 -46.94 -1.05
N LEU A 151 2.43 -47.55 -2.01
CA LEU A 151 3.44 -46.85 -2.83
C LEU A 151 2.82 -45.73 -3.67
N ASP A 152 1.68 -45.97 -4.30
CA ASP A 152 1.00 -44.96 -5.10
C ASP A 152 0.57 -43.76 -4.22
N SER A 153 0.06 -44.01 -3.02
CA SER A 153 -0.27 -42.99 -2.02
C SER A 153 0.97 -42.19 -1.57
N ALA A 154 2.08 -42.86 -1.29
CA ALA A 154 3.33 -42.20 -0.90
C ALA A 154 3.90 -41.32 -2.03
N LYS A 155 3.79 -41.76 -3.28
CA LYS A 155 4.20 -41.00 -4.47
C LYS A 155 3.35 -39.76 -4.66
N GLU A 156 2.04 -39.84 -4.47
CA GLU A 156 1.13 -38.70 -4.55
C GLU A 156 1.45 -37.68 -3.47
N GLU A 157 1.74 -38.10 -2.24
CA GLU A 157 2.13 -37.19 -1.17
C GLU A 157 3.46 -36.51 -1.48
N PHE A 158 4.46 -37.23 -1.95
CA PHE A 158 5.74 -36.66 -2.37
C PHE A 158 5.57 -35.66 -3.54
N SER A 159 4.75 -35.99 -4.52
CA SER A 159 4.44 -35.14 -5.65
C SER A 159 3.80 -33.82 -5.21
N LYS A 160 2.85 -33.85 -4.26
CA LYS A 160 2.23 -32.63 -3.70
C LYS A 160 3.24 -31.72 -3.05
N LEU A 161 4.16 -32.27 -2.26
CA LEU A 161 5.18 -31.47 -1.56
C LEU A 161 6.21 -30.87 -2.53
N THR A 162 6.56 -31.61 -3.59
CA THR A 162 7.52 -31.14 -4.61
C THR A 162 6.91 -30.20 -5.62
N ALA A 163 5.60 -30.27 -5.89
CA ALA A 163 4.90 -29.35 -6.78
C ALA A 163 4.82 -27.94 -6.20
N GLY A 164 4.89 -27.80 -4.86
CA GLY A 164 4.81 -26.51 -4.18
C GLY A 164 3.41 -25.91 -4.15
N SER A 165 3.35 -24.62 -3.87
CA SER A 165 2.09 -23.88 -3.82
C SER A 165 1.50 -23.72 -5.22
N ARG A 166 0.17 -23.61 -5.29
CA ARG A 166 -0.52 -23.36 -6.56
C ARG A 166 -0.19 -21.97 -7.09
N LEU A 167 -0.17 -21.85 -8.41
CA LEU A 167 0.09 -20.55 -9.05
C LEU A 167 -0.91 -19.48 -8.62
N GLU A 168 -2.18 -19.86 -8.46
CA GLU A 168 -3.26 -18.97 -8.04
C GLU A 168 -3.03 -18.42 -6.62
N ASP A 169 -2.52 -19.26 -5.71
CA ASP A 169 -2.21 -18.85 -4.33
C ASP A 169 -1.05 -17.86 -4.31
N ILE A 170 -0.04 -18.09 -5.16
CA ILE A 170 1.11 -17.18 -5.31
C ILE A 170 0.64 -15.83 -5.90
N GLU A 171 -0.20 -15.85 -6.93
CA GLU A 171 -0.73 -14.63 -7.54
C GLU A 171 -1.62 -13.85 -6.57
N GLN A 172 -2.44 -14.55 -5.77
CA GLN A 172 -3.22 -13.92 -4.71
C GLN A 172 -2.32 -13.26 -3.66
N ALA A 173 -1.25 -13.95 -3.23
CA ALA A 173 -0.30 -13.38 -2.27
C ALA A 173 0.46 -12.17 -2.84
N LYS A 174 0.82 -12.18 -4.13
CA LYS A 174 1.40 -11.02 -4.82
C LYS A 174 0.43 -9.83 -4.83
N ALA A 175 -0.84 -10.07 -5.16
CA ALA A 175 -1.86 -9.03 -5.15
C ALA A 175 -2.05 -8.44 -3.74
N ALA A 176 -2.06 -9.28 -2.70
CA ALA A 176 -2.13 -8.84 -1.31
C ALA A 176 -0.92 -7.98 -0.91
N LEU A 177 0.29 -8.36 -1.34
CA LEU A 177 1.49 -7.55 -1.10
C LEU A 177 1.43 -6.20 -1.83
N MET A 178 0.93 -6.17 -3.06
CA MET A 178 0.75 -4.92 -3.81
C MET A 178 -0.26 -4.00 -3.13
N ALA A 179 -1.37 -4.53 -2.64
CA ALA A 179 -2.36 -3.75 -1.87
C ALA A 179 -1.75 -3.17 -0.58
N ALA A 180 -0.99 -3.97 0.17
CA ALA A 180 -0.30 -3.49 1.38
C ALA A 180 0.75 -2.41 1.07
N LYS A 181 1.47 -2.50 -0.06
CA LYS A 181 2.39 -1.45 -0.51
C LYS A 181 1.68 -0.16 -0.86
N ALA A 182 0.53 -0.24 -1.52
CA ALA A 182 -0.29 0.93 -1.85
C ALA A 182 -0.81 1.62 -0.57
N GLU A 183 -1.16 0.84 0.45
CA GLU A 183 -1.57 1.37 1.76
C GLU A 183 -0.42 2.11 2.45
N VAL A 184 0.81 1.56 2.43
CA VAL A 184 1.99 2.27 2.96
C VAL A 184 2.18 3.60 2.24
N ALA A 185 2.16 3.62 0.91
CA ALA A 185 2.32 4.85 0.13
C ALA A 185 1.23 5.90 0.47
N LEU A 186 -0.02 5.45 0.67
CA LEU A 186 -1.10 6.33 1.11
C LEU A 186 -0.83 6.94 2.49
N GLN A 187 -0.34 6.14 3.44
CA GLN A 187 -0.05 6.63 4.78
C GLN A 187 1.20 7.54 4.82
N GLU A 188 2.18 7.30 3.96
CA GLU A 188 3.33 8.20 3.77
C GLU A 188 2.89 9.56 3.20
N GLN A 189 2.00 9.57 2.22
CA GLN A 189 1.45 10.81 1.68
C GLN A 189 0.69 11.59 2.77
N LYS A 190 -0.19 10.93 3.53
CA LYS A 190 -0.90 11.58 4.65
C LYS A 190 0.06 12.13 5.71
N LEU A 191 1.18 11.44 5.96
CA LEU A 191 2.21 11.93 6.88
C LEU A 191 2.91 13.17 6.31
N ALA A 192 3.22 13.20 5.03
CA ALA A 192 3.82 14.35 4.35
C ALA A 192 2.89 15.57 4.38
N GLU A 193 1.58 15.37 4.23
CA GLU A 193 0.57 16.45 4.27
C GLU A 193 0.45 17.13 5.65
N LEU A 194 0.97 16.52 6.72
CA LEU A 194 1.04 17.15 8.05
C LEU A 194 2.14 18.21 8.16
N THR A 195 3.00 18.32 7.14
CA THR A 195 3.98 19.39 7.01
C THR A 195 3.58 20.27 5.84
N ILE A 196 3.07 21.45 6.13
CA ILE A 196 2.61 22.40 5.11
C ILE A 196 3.79 23.25 4.67
N THR A 197 4.12 23.19 3.38
CA THR A 197 5.22 23.92 2.76
C THR A 197 4.73 24.94 1.75
N ALA A 198 5.49 26.02 1.56
CA ALA A 198 5.23 27.01 0.52
C ALA A 198 5.33 26.36 -0.87
N THR A 199 4.33 26.56 -1.72
CA THR A 199 4.29 26.01 -3.09
C THR A 199 4.95 26.94 -4.11
N ARG A 200 5.34 28.15 -3.71
CA ARG A 200 6.03 29.17 -4.51
C ARG A 200 6.67 30.22 -3.60
N ASP A 201 7.59 30.98 -4.14
CA ASP A 201 8.14 32.17 -3.47
C ASP A 201 7.07 33.22 -3.24
N GLY A 202 7.10 33.86 -2.07
CA GLY A 202 6.10 34.85 -1.73
C GLY A 202 6.28 35.48 -0.36
N THR A 203 5.23 36.10 0.14
CA THR A 203 5.16 36.65 1.49
C THR A 203 4.04 35.94 2.25
N LEU A 204 4.29 35.45 3.43
CA LEU A 204 3.28 34.87 4.30
C LEU A 204 2.38 35.99 4.84
N ASP A 205 1.10 35.99 4.45
CA ASP A 205 0.18 37.07 4.77
C ASP A 205 -0.39 36.94 6.20
N ASN A 206 -0.96 35.76 6.52
CA ASN A 206 -1.63 35.52 7.79
C ASN A 206 -1.52 34.06 8.23
N LEU A 207 -1.39 33.83 9.53
CA LEU A 207 -1.45 32.52 10.22
C LEU A 207 -2.60 32.56 11.22
N PRO A 208 -3.80 32.05 10.86
CA PRO A 208 -4.99 32.20 11.68
C PRO A 208 -5.00 31.37 12.97
N TYR A 209 -4.05 30.44 13.13
CA TYR A 209 -3.92 29.58 14.30
C TYR A 209 -2.57 29.76 14.99
N ASN A 210 -2.56 29.56 16.32
CA ASN A 210 -1.37 29.66 17.15
C ASN A 210 -0.75 28.29 17.44
N LEU A 211 0.49 28.32 17.90
CA LEU A 211 1.19 27.12 18.38
C LEU A 211 0.38 26.42 19.50
N GLY A 212 0.14 25.12 19.36
CA GLY A 212 -0.64 24.31 20.31
C GLY A 212 -2.14 24.30 20.04
N GLU A 213 -2.65 25.10 19.12
CA GLU A 213 -4.04 25.05 18.69
C GLU A 213 -4.31 23.87 17.77
N ARG A 214 -5.55 23.40 17.75
CA ARG A 214 -6.02 22.32 16.91
C ARG A 214 -6.69 22.90 15.66
N VAL A 215 -6.20 22.49 14.51
CA VAL A 215 -6.76 22.92 13.22
C VAL A 215 -7.80 21.88 12.77
N PRO A 216 -9.03 22.30 12.42
CA PRO A 216 -10.02 21.40 11.84
C PRO A 216 -9.63 21.02 10.41
N VAL A 217 -10.15 19.90 9.92
CA VAL A 217 -10.05 19.53 8.49
C VAL A 217 -10.63 20.65 7.64
N ASN A 218 -9.94 21.01 6.55
CA ASN A 218 -10.24 22.15 5.67
C ASN A 218 -10.12 23.52 6.37
N GLY A 219 -9.59 23.60 7.57
CA GLY A 219 -9.20 24.87 8.17
C GLY A 219 -8.08 25.54 7.36
N VAL A 220 -8.21 26.84 7.12
CA VAL A 220 -7.15 27.63 6.46
C VAL A 220 -5.99 27.79 7.45
N VAL A 221 -4.78 27.49 6.99
CA VAL A 221 -3.55 27.50 7.82
C VAL A 221 -2.54 28.46 7.23
#